data_c8fc9061b3bd08852cf4d1837f98627e
#
_entry.id   c8fc9061b3bd08852cf4d1837f98627e
#
_cell.length_a   1.000
_cell.length_b   1.000
_cell.length_c   1.000
_cell.angle_alpha   90.00
_cell.angle_beta   90.00
_cell.angle_gamma   90.00
#
_symmetry.space_group_name_H-M   'P 1'
#
loop_
_entity.id
_entity.type
_entity.pdbx_description
1 polymer ?
#
loop_
_entity_poly.entity_id
_entity_poly.type
_entity_poly.pdbx_seq_one_letter_code
_entity_poly.pdbx_strand_id
1 'polypeptide(L)'
;YRGYIWRRVTGLYGELPFVQKIFGHGNESIRSLMDDRFYDEMLQITGTVYDNAHNEYLQYLVTQGLFGMLSYGGVVVTAAIAGVKKIKKSPYILGLLLAVISYGVQAIFNVNQCITTPYMFLMTAMLICVCRRASEE
;
A
#
# COMPACT_ATOMS: atom_id res chain seq x y z
N TYR A 1 0.12 -8.44 -17.44
CA TYR A 1 1.20 -9.03 -16.63
C TYR A 1 1.01 -8.87 -15.11
N ARG A 2 0.32 -7.77 -14.63
CA ARG A 2 0.09 -7.53 -13.19
C ARG A 2 -0.60 -8.70 -12.48
N GLY A 3 -1.63 -9.30 -13.08
CA GLY A 3 -2.33 -10.45 -12.51
C GLY A 3 -1.43 -11.68 -12.32
N TYR A 4 -0.44 -11.88 -13.19
CA TYR A 4 0.58 -12.91 -13.02
C TYR A 4 1.43 -12.63 -11.77
N ILE A 5 1.96 -11.40 -11.65
CA ILE A 5 2.80 -11.01 -10.50
C ILE A 5 2.00 -11.16 -9.19
N TRP A 6 0.78 -10.65 -9.13
CA TRP A 6 -0.07 -10.74 -7.93
C TRP A 6 -0.31 -12.19 -7.51
N ARG A 7 -0.57 -13.09 -8.47
CA ARG A 7 -0.74 -14.52 -8.19
C ARG A 7 0.54 -15.14 -7.61
N ARG A 8 1.71 -14.79 -8.16
CA ARG A 8 2.99 -15.30 -7.66
C ARG A 8 3.30 -14.74 -6.26
N VAL A 9 3.15 -13.45 -6.07
CA VAL A 9 3.38 -12.79 -4.77
C VAL A 9 2.45 -13.34 -3.67
N THR A 10 1.17 -13.54 -3.97
CA THR A 10 0.22 -14.15 -3.00
C THR A 10 0.54 -15.61 -2.73
N GLY A 11 1.01 -16.36 -3.72
CA GLY A 11 1.50 -17.74 -3.55
C GLY A 11 2.70 -17.79 -2.61
N LEU A 12 3.71 -16.96 -2.88
CA LEU A 12 4.90 -16.83 -2.03
C LEU A 12 4.54 -16.48 -0.57
N TYR A 13 3.64 -15.51 -0.38
CA TYR A 13 3.15 -15.19 0.97
C TYR A 13 2.51 -16.41 1.65
N GLY A 14 1.73 -17.21 0.92
CA GLY A 14 1.12 -18.44 1.44
C GLY A 14 2.13 -19.46 1.96
N GLU A 15 3.33 -19.52 1.37
CA GLU A 15 4.41 -20.44 1.73
C GLU A 15 5.30 -19.93 2.88
N LEU A 16 5.24 -18.63 3.22
CA LEU A 16 6.05 -18.06 4.29
C LEU A 16 5.75 -18.72 5.65
N PRO A 17 6.76 -18.89 6.53
CA PRO A 17 6.56 -19.27 7.91
C PRO A 17 5.61 -18.32 8.65
N PHE A 18 4.88 -18.83 9.66
CA PHE A 18 3.87 -18.07 10.39
C PHE A 18 4.38 -16.72 10.91
N VAL A 19 5.59 -16.69 11.48
CA VAL A 19 6.20 -15.44 11.98
C VAL A 19 6.39 -14.41 10.86
N GLN A 20 6.84 -14.86 9.68
CA GLN A 20 7.05 -13.98 8.53
C GLN A 20 5.71 -13.53 7.89
N LYS A 21 4.65 -14.31 8.01
CA LYS A 21 3.29 -13.85 7.62
C LYS A 21 2.81 -12.69 8.49
N ILE A 22 3.18 -12.66 9.76
CA ILE A 22 2.77 -11.59 10.69
C ILE A 22 3.67 -10.36 10.57
N PHE A 23 4.99 -10.54 10.57
CA PHE A 23 5.99 -9.46 10.64
C PHE A 23 6.72 -9.17 9.32
N GLY A 24 6.48 -9.98 8.28
CA GLY A 24 7.11 -9.86 6.98
C GLY A 24 8.42 -10.63 6.83
N HIS A 25 8.86 -10.70 5.58
CA HIS A 25 10.13 -11.34 5.22
C HIS A 25 11.31 -10.35 5.18
N GLY A 26 11.02 -9.06 5.23
CA GLY A 26 12.00 -7.97 5.17
C GLY A 26 11.82 -7.09 3.95
N ASN A 27 12.45 -5.91 4.00
CA ASN A 27 12.38 -4.96 2.90
C ASN A 27 13.10 -5.53 1.66
N GLU A 28 12.59 -5.21 0.46
CA GLU A 28 13.10 -5.69 -0.84
C GLU A 28 13.14 -7.22 -1.03
N SER A 29 12.56 -7.99 -0.13
CA SER A 29 12.56 -9.45 -0.18
C SER A 29 11.80 -10.06 -1.35
N ILE A 30 10.90 -9.31 -2.00
CA ILE A 30 10.14 -9.82 -3.16
C ILE A 30 11.08 -10.17 -4.29
N ARG A 31 12.10 -9.35 -4.56
CA ARG A 31 13.10 -9.64 -5.60
C ARG A 31 13.77 -10.99 -5.36
N SER A 32 14.36 -11.20 -4.18
CA SER A 32 15.06 -12.46 -3.87
C SER A 32 14.12 -13.67 -3.91
N LEU A 33 12.89 -13.52 -3.37
CA LEU A 33 11.89 -14.59 -3.40
C LEU A 33 11.41 -14.95 -4.81
N MET A 34 11.37 -13.97 -5.72
CA MET A 34 10.97 -14.17 -7.12
C MET A 34 12.12 -14.67 -7.98
N ASP A 35 13.32 -14.12 -7.83
CA ASP A 35 14.50 -14.50 -8.61
C ASP A 35 14.88 -15.97 -8.41
N ASP A 36 14.83 -16.49 -7.19
CA ASP A 36 15.21 -17.87 -6.88
C ASP A 36 14.28 -18.93 -7.50
N ARG A 37 13.04 -18.58 -7.80
CA ARG A 37 12.03 -19.57 -8.18
C ARG A 37 11.36 -19.32 -9.53
N PHE A 38 11.23 -18.07 -9.96
CA PHE A 38 10.37 -17.71 -11.08
C PHE A 38 11.08 -16.87 -12.15
N TYR A 39 12.40 -16.68 -12.05
CA TYR A 39 13.17 -15.85 -12.96
C TYR A 39 12.91 -16.17 -14.43
N ASP A 40 13.15 -17.44 -14.82
CA ASP A 40 13.00 -17.87 -16.22
C ASP A 40 11.55 -17.81 -16.69
N GLU A 41 10.61 -18.24 -15.86
CA GLU A 41 9.18 -18.18 -16.16
C GLU A 41 8.70 -16.73 -16.33
N MET A 42 9.14 -15.83 -15.44
CA MET A 42 8.80 -14.43 -15.50
C MET A 42 9.33 -13.77 -16.77
N LEU A 43 10.59 -14.05 -17.11
CA LEU A 43 11.22 -13.55 -18.33
C LEU A 43 10.49 -14.02 -19.59
N GLN A 44 10.10 -15.31 -19.63
CA GLN A 44 9.35 -15.88 -20.77
C GLN A 44 7.95 -15.28 -20.93
N ILE A 45 7.24 -15.06 -19.82
CA ILE A 45 5.84 -14.59 -19.87
C ILE A 45 5.76 -13.08 -20.04
N THR A 46 6.62 -12.31 -19.37
CA THR A 46 6.51 -10.86 -19.28
C THR A 46 7.57 -10.08 -20.06
N GLY A 47 8.63 -10.76 -20.50
CA GLY A 47 9.77 -10.15 -21.19
C GLY A 47 10.70 -9.36 -20.27
N THR A 48 10.42 -9.32 -18.96
CA THR A 48 11.24 -8.58 -17.97
C THR A 48 11.12 -9.22 -16.58
N VAL A 49 12.07 -8.93 -15.72
CA VAL A 49 12.07 -9.40 -14.33
C VAL A 49 11.53 -8.30 -13.42
N TYR A 50 10.54 -8.62 -12.61
CA TYR A 50 9.92 -7.70 -11.68
C TYR A 50 10.47 -7.92 -10.27
N ASP A 51 10.87 -6.84 -9.63
CA ASP A 51 11.44 -6.80 -8.28
C ASP A 51 10.44 -6.36 -7.21
N ASN A 52 9.20 -6.07 -7.63
CA ASN A 52 8.15 -5.59 -6.74
C ASN A 52 6.76 -6.11 -7.16
N ALA A 53 5.78 -5.99 -6.26
CA ALA A 53 4.44 -6.51 -6.48
C ALA A 53 3.57 -5.65 -7.42
N HIS A 54 3.96 -4.44 -7.79
CA HIS A 54 3.09 -3.46 -8.47
C HIS A 54 1.72 -3.30 -7.82
N ASN A 55 1.71 -3.42 -6.50
CA ASN A 55 0.57 -3.23 -5.60
C ASN A 55 1.16 -2.97 -4.21
N GLU A 56 1.00 -1.76 -3.69
CA GLU A 56 1.61 -1.38 -2.42
C GLU A 56 1.11 -2.24 -1.24
N TYR A 57 -0.15 -2.64 -1.24
CA TYR A 57 -0.70 -3.48 -0.18
C TYR A 57 -0.09 -4.89 -0.18
N LEU A 58 0.08 -5.49 -1.36
CA LEU A 58 0.77 -6.79 -1.49
C LEU A 58 2.26 -6.66 -1.18
N GLN A 59 2.88 -5.53 -1.54
CA GLN A 59 4.26 -5.24 -1.18
C GLN A 59 4.41 -5.23 0.35
N TYR A 60 3.60 -4.45 1.07
CA TYR A 60 3.62 -4.43 2.53
C TYR A 60 3.29 -5.80 3.14
N LEU A 61 2.37 -6.55 2.55
CA LEU A 61 1.98 -7.87 3.04
C LEU A 61 3.17 -8.84 3.07
N VAL A 62 4.00 -8.85 2.03
CA VAL A 62 5.17 -9.74 1.97
C VAL A 62 6.34 -9.19 2.77
N THR A 63 6.63 -7.89 2.64
CA THR A 63 7.84 -7.29 3.24
C THR A 63 7.70 -6.99 4.72
N GLN A 64 6.52 -6.57 5.18
CA GLN A 64 6.23 -6.15 6.56
C GLN A 64 5.13 -6.99 7.23
N GLY A 65 4.62 -7.99 6.51
CA GLY A 65 3.62 -8.91 7.01
C GLY A 65 2.21 -8.30 7.10
N LEU A 66 1.32 -9.12 7.67
CA LEU A 66 -0.07 -8.72 7.88
C LEU A 66 -0.17 -7.46 8.76
N PHE A 67 0.71 -7.33 9.75
CA PHE A 67 0.71 -6.18 10.65
C PHE A 67 1.06 -4.89 9.92
N GLY A 68 2.08 -4.91 9.05
CA GLY A 68 2.47 -3.75 8.23
C GLY A 68 1.39 -3.36 7.23
N MET A 69 0.83 -4.33 6.52
CA MET A 69 -0.26 -4.08 5.57
C MET A 69 -1.50 -3.49 6.25
N LEU A 70 -1.94 -4.05 7.40
CA LEU A 70 -3.10 -3.54 8.13
C LEU A 70 -2.84 -2.15 8.72
N SER A 71 -1.63 -1.89 9.21
CA SER A 71 -1.25 -0.56 9.73
C SER A 71 -1.29 0.48 8.61
N TYR A 72 -0.69 0.19 7.47
CA TYR A 72 -0.68 1.08 6.30
C TYR A 72 -2.10 1.34 5.77
N GLY A 73 -2.85 0.28 5.49
CA GLY A 73 -4.24 0.39 5.01
C GLY A 73 -5.15 1.06 6.05
N GLY A 74 -4.92 0.76 7.34
CA GLY A 74 -5.64 1.36 8.46
C GLY A 74 -5.49 2.87 8.54
N VAL A 75 -4.29 3.40 8.27
CA VAL A 75 -4.06 4.86 8.20
C VAL A 75 -4.92 5.50 7.11
N VAL A 76 -4.92 4.93 5.91
CA VAL A 76 -5.72 5.44 4.78
C VAL A 76 -7.22 5.38 5.08
N VAL A 77 -7.69 4.23 5.57
CA VAL A 77 -9.12 4.01 5.86
C VAL A 77 -9.60 4.91 6.99
N THR A 78 -8.86 5.02 8.09
CA THR A 78 -9.26 5.86 9.23
C THR A 78 -9.28 7.33 8.87
N ALA A 79 -8.33 7.81 8.07
CA ALA A 79 -8.32 9.18 7.57
C ALA A 79 -9.51 9.44 6.63
N ALA A 80 -9.81 8.50 5.74
CA ALA A 80 -10.97 8.61 4.85
C ALA A 80 -12.29 8.66 5.63
N ILE A 81 -12.46 7.80 6.64
CA ILE A 81 -13.64 7.84 7.52
C ILE A 81 -13.76 9.17 8.25
N ALA A 82 -12.66 9.69 8.80
CA ALA A 82 -12.65 10.98 9.47
C ALA A 82 -13.05 12.12 8.52
N GLY A 83 -12.50 12.12 7.31
CA GLY A 83 -12.83 13.10 6.27
C GLY A 83 -14.30 13.05 5.83
N VAL A 84 -14.82 11.86 5.57
CA VAL A 84 -16.25 11.67 5.19
C VAL A 84 -17.19 12.19 6.26
N LYS A 85 -16.91 11.91 7.56
CA LYS A 85 -17.74 12.37 8.67
C LYS A 85 -17.78 13.91 8.81
N LYS A 86 -16.76 14.59 8.32
CA LYS A 86 -16.59 16.05 8.47
C LYS A 86 -16.66 16.83 7.15
N ILE A 87 -16.97 16.15 6.04
CA ILE A 87 -16.91 16.73 4.69
C ILE A 87 -17.70 18.04 4.52
N LYS A 88 -18.80 18.20 5.26
CA LYS A 88 -19.65 19.40 5.22
C LYS A 88 -19.11 20.57 6.06
N LYS A 89 -18.09 20.36 6.87
CA LYS A 89 -17.55 21.36 7.79
C LYS A 89 -16.57 22.33 7.13
N SER A 90 -15.83 21.87 6.10
CA SER A 90 -14.85 22.72 5.41
C SER A 90 -14.57 22.21 4.00
N PRO A 91 -14.44 23.09 2.99
CA PRO A 91 -14.08 22.70 1.62
C PRO A 91 -12.67 22.08 1.54
N TYR A 92 -11.76 22.45 2.44
CA TYR A 92 -10.41 21.85 2.51
C TYR A 92 -10.46 20.35 2.83
N ILE A 93 -11.44 19.92 3.64
CA ILE A 93 -11.63 18.50 3.95
C ILE A 93 -11.94 17.69 2.69
N LEU A 94 -12.78 18.21 1.81
CA LEU A 94 -13.11 17.54 0.56
C LEU A 94 -11.87 17.35 -0.33
N GLY A 95 -11.06 18.40 -0.52
CA GLY A 95 -9.85 18.32 -1.36
C GLY A 95 -8.83 17.33 -0.80
N LEU A 96 -8.55 17.38 0.50
CA LEU A 96 -7.61 16.47 1.17
C LEU A 96 -8.13 15.03 1.19
N LEU A 97 -9.43 14.84 1.40
CA LEU A 97 -10.08 13.53 1.36
C LEU A 97 -9.96 12.88 -0.01
N LEU A 98 -10.24 13.64 -1.08
CA LEU A 98 -10.08 13.16 -2.45
C LEU A 98 -8.63 12.77 -2.75
N ALA A 99 -7.65 13.56 -2.29
CA ALA A 99 -6.24 13.25 -2.46
C ALA A 99 -5.86 11.93 -1.77
N VAL A 100 -6.29 11.72 -0.52
CA VAL A 100 -6.01 10.49 0.25
C VAL A 100 -6.68 9.27 -0.38
N ILE A 101 -7.96 9.38 -0.78
CA ILE A 101 -8.68 8.27 -1.43
C ILE A 101 -8.06 7.94 -2.78
N SER A 102 -7.75 8.95 -3.60
CA SER A 102 -7.13 8.75 -4.92
C SER A 102 -5.79 8.04 -4.79
N TYR A 103 -4.96 8.42 -3.82
CA TYR A 103 -3.71 7.71 -3.56
C TYR A 103 -3.97 6.27 -3.11
N GLY A 104 -4.88 6.05 -2.18
CA GLY A 104 -5.21 4.70 -1.70
C GLY A 104 -5.71 3.77 -2.82
N VAL A 105 -6.47 4.29 -3.77
CA VAL A 105 -6.89 3.52 -4.96
C VAL A 105 -5.71 3.29 -5.91
N GLN A 106 -4.89 4.31 -6.14
CA GLN A 106 -3.68 4.19 -6.98
C GLN A 106 -2.71 3.16 -6.43
N ALA A 107 -2.55 3.06 -5.12
CA ALA A 107 -1.69 2.12 -4.41
C ALA A 107 -2.02 0.64 -4.73
N ILE A 108 -3.25 0.33 -5.16
CA ILE A 108 -3.61 -1.01 -5.62
C ILE A 108 -2.88 -1.39 -6.92
N PHE A 109 -2.55 -0.40 -7.76
CA PHE A 109 -1.99 -0.62 -9.10
C PHE A 109 -0.57 -0.08 -9.25
N ASN A 110 0.03 0.43 -8.21
CA ASN A 110 1.32 1.10 -8.29
C ASN A 110 2.30 0.57 -7.23
N VAL A 111 3.54 1.03 -7.32
CA VAL A 111 4.60 0.75 -6.36
C VAL A 111 4.79 1.93 -5.43
N ASN A 112 5.21 1.64 -4.21
CA ASN A 112 5.65 2.64 -3.25
C ASN A 112 6.85 3.40 -3.83
N GLN A 113 6.74 4.72 -3.89
CA GLN A 113 7.79 5.60 -4.40
C GLN A 113 8.23 6.57 -3.32
N CYS A 114 9.53 6.70 -3.15
CA CYS A 114 10.13 7.62 -2.17
C CYS A 114 9.73 9.09 -2.38
N ILE A 115 9.25 9.45 -3.57
CA ILE A 115 8.77 10.81 -3.87
C ILE A 115 7.29 10.97 -3.49
N THR A 116 6.41 10.06 -3.87
CA THR A 116 4.96 10.22 -3.74
C THR A 116 4.40 9.79 -2.39
N THR A 117 4.96 8.75 -1.78
CA THR A 117 4.49 8.21 -0.50
C THR A 117 4.57 9.21 0.66
N PRO A 118 5.64 10.03 0.82
CA PRO A 118 5.67 11.07 1.84
C PRO A 118 4.55 12.09 1.70
N TYR A 119 4.18 12.46 0.46
CA TYR A 119 3.06 13.39 0.23
C TYR A 119 1.71 12.79 0.67
N MET A 120 1.51 11.48 0.48
CA MET A 120 0.30 10.81 0.99
C MET A 120 0.21 10.93 2.51
N PHE A 121 1.30 10.67 3.25
CA PHE A 121 1.30 10.82 4.70
C PHE A 121 1.09 12.27 5.13
N LEU A 122 1.68 13.24 4.42
CA LEU A 122 1.46 14.66 4.67
C LEU A 122 -0.01 15.04 4.46
N MET A 123 -0.62 14.67 3.33
CA MET A 123 -2.04 14.93 3.06
C MET A 123 -2.96 14.27 4.08
N THR A 124 -2.62 13.06 4.51
CA THR A 124 -3.34 12.35 5.57
C THR A 124 -3.27 13.08 6.90
N ALA A 125 -2.08 13.54 7.30
CA ALA A 125 -1.89 14.31 8.52
C ALA A 125 -2.66 15.66 8.48
N MET A 126 -2.59 16.37 7.35
CA MET A 126 -3.35 17.60 7.13
C MET A 126 -4.85 17.37 7.22
N LEU A 127 -5.37 16.31 6.59
CA LEU A 127 -6.79 15.92 6.65
C LEU A 127 -7.24 15.72 8.10
N ILE A 128 -6.47 14.95 8.87
CA ILE A 128 -6.78 14.69 10.28
C ILE A 128 -6.74 15.99 11.11
N CYS A 129 -5.75 16.86 10.90
CA CYS A 129 -5.65 18.15 11.58
C CYS A 129 -6.86 19.05 11.30
N VAL A 130 -7.25 19.18 10.02
CA VAL A 130 -8.43 20.01 9.65
C VAL A 130 -9.71 19.39 10.20
N CYS A 131 -9.85 18.06 10.18
CA CYS A 131 -11.00 17.37 10.78
C CYS A 131 -11.09 17.59 12.30
N ARG A 132 -9.97 17.58 13.02
CA ARG A 132 -9.94 17.85 14.46
C ARG A 132 -10.37 19.27 14.76
N ARG A 133 -9.77 20.26 14.08
CA ARG A 133 -10.11 21.68 14.25
C ARG A 133 -11.60 21.94 13.98
N ALA A 134 -12.15 21.36 12.92
CA ALA A 134 -13.58 21.45 12.60
C ALA A 134 -14.50 20.74 13.62
N SER A 135 -13.97 20.10 14.65
CA SER A 135 -14.73 19.50 15.74
C SER A 135 -14.79 20.40 16.97
N GLU A 136 -13.87 21.36 17.07
CA GLU A 136 -13.76 22.30 18.17
C GLU A 136 -14.59 23.58 17.92
N GLU A 137 -14.99 23.79 16.67
CA GLU A 137 -15.93 24.82 16.21
C GLU A 137 -17.38 24.28 16.17
#